data_9653bbbb3f67767d1a77343cc9ef4da5
#
_entry.id   9653bbbb3f67767d1a77343cc9ef4da5
#
_cell.length_a   1.000
_cell.length_b   1.000
_cell.length_c   1.000
_cell.angle_alpha   90.00
_cell.angle_beta   90.00
_cell.angle_gamma   90.00
#
_symmetry.space_group_name_H-M   'P 1'
#
loop_
_entity.id
_entity.type
_entity.pdbx_description
1 polymer ?
#
loop_
_entity_poly.entity_id
_entity_poly.type
_entity_poly.pdbx_seq_one_letter_code
_entity_poly.pdbx_strand_id
1 'polypeptide(L)'
;ILFRLVGSEMCIRDSAGAVAKVVLKKLIGSKFNVVGAVTQLGLMSCDKSNWKDSEIRKNPFFCPDKKSVKLWEKYLLAVRKAGSSCGAIIELRASGIPVGLGAPIYSKLDTDIAAALMSINAVKGVNIGAGMNAAFLSGEENSDEMSKGSGKVKFKTNQAGGILGGISSGQNIVASFAVKPTSSILTSRNTICLLYTSDAADDLGR
;
A
#
# COMPACT_ATOMS: atom_id res chain seq x y z
N ILE A 1 17.97 -1.45 -22.91
CA ILE A 1 18.17 -2.53 -21.93
C ILE A 1 17.42 -2.23 -20.63
N LEU A 2 17.55 -1.01 -20.05
CA LEU A 2 16.86 -0.65 -18.79
C LEU A 2 15.32 -0.64 -18.92
N PHE A 3 14.79 -0.19 -20.03
CA PHE A 3 13.32 -0.13 -20.26
C PHE A 3 12.68 -1.54 -20.27
N ARG A 4 13.40 -2.53 -20.80
CA ARG A 4 12.95 -3.94 -20.72
C ARG A 4 13.02 -4.50 -19.29
N LEU A 5 13.97 -4.02 -18.48
CA LEU A 5 14.13 -4.47 -17.08
C LEU A 5 12.98 -3.99 -16.18
N VAL A 6 12.53 -2.73 -16.32
CA VAL A 6 11.43 -2.19 -15.52
C VAL A 6 10.11 -2.91 -15.84
N GLY A 7 9.80 -3.11 -17.12
CA GLY A 7 8.60 -3.86 -17.52
C GLY A 7 8.65 -5.33 -17.09
N SER A 8 9.82 -5.98 -17.17
CA SER A 8 10.01 -7.37 -16.74
C SER A 8 9.89 -7.52 -15.21
N GLU A 9 10.36 -6.56 -14.43
CA GLU A 9 10.23 -6.58 -12.97
C GLU A 9 8.76 -6.58 -12.53
N MET A 10 7.93 -5.73 -13.11
CA MET A 10 6.48 -5.71 -12.82
C MET A 10 5.82 -7.05 -13.15
N CYS A 11 6.09 -7.62 -14.33
CA CYS A 11 5.57 -8.92 -14.73
C CYS A 11 6.06 -10.06 -13.81
N ILE A 12 7.31 -10.02 -13.37
CA ILE A 12 7.88 -11.00 -12.45
C ILE A 12 7.16 -10.93 -11.10
N ARG A 13 6.97 -9.72 -10.54
CA ARG A 13 6.26 -9.53 -9.26
C ARG A 13 4.81 -9.98 -9.35
N ASP A 14 4.10 -9.66 -10.44
CA ASP A 14 2.72 -10.09 -10.66
C ASP A 14 2.60 -11.62 -10.74
N SER A 15 3.48 -12.25 -11.50
CA SER A 15 3.50 -13.71 -11.67
C SER A 15 3.82 -14.41 -10.35
N ALA A 16 4.86 -13.96 -9.64
CA ALA A 16 5.23 -14.48 -8.34
C ALA A 16 4.09 -14.28 -7.31
N GLY A 17 3.45 -13.11 -7.32
CA GLY A 17 2.32 -12.80 -6.45
C GLY A 17 1.09 -13.67 -6.73
N ALA A 18 0.83 -13.99 -7.99
CA ALA A 18 -0.26 -14.90 -8.37
C ALA A 18 -0.02 -16.32 -7.81
N VAL A 19 1.20 -16.85 -8.00
CA VAL A 19 1.61 -18.15 -7.45
C VAL A 19 1.54 -18.14 -5.92
N ALA A 20 2.10 -17.11 -5.28
CA ALA A 20 2.08 -16.97 -3.83
C ALA A 20 0.65 -16.97 -3.26
N LYS A 21 -0.30 -16.27 -3.91
CA LYS A 21 -1.72 -16.30 -3.50
C LYS A 21 -2.34 -17.69 -3.55
N VAL A 22 -2.01 -18.48 -4.56
CA VAL A 22 -2.51 -19.87 -4.68
C VAL A 22 -1.92 -20.74 -3.57
N VAL A 23 -0.62 -20.64 -3.32
CA VAL A 23 0.09 -21.38 -2.26
C VAL A 23 -0.47 -21.01 -0.90
N LEU A 24 -0.58 -19.71 -0.59
CA LEU A 24 -1.09 -19.23 0.68
C LEU A 24 -2.54 -19.65 0.93
N LYS A 25 -3.40 -19.66 -0.08
CA LYS A 25 -4.76 -20.20 0.05
C LYS A 25 -4.78 -21.70 0.41
N LYS A 26 -3.84 -22.48 -0.09
CA LYS A 26 -3.71 -23.90 0.27
C LYS A 26 -3.18 -24.09 1.69
N LEU A 27 -2.21 -23.28 2.11
CA LEU A 27 -1.57 -23.40 3.43
C LEU A 27 -2.40 -22.80 4.56
N ILE A 28 -2.97 -21.62 4.36
CA ILE A 28 -3.69 -20.85 5.39
C ILE A 28 -5.19 -21.14 5.36
N GLY A 29 -5.73 -21.42 4.19
CA GLY A 29 -7.15 -21.72 3.98
C GLY A 29 -7.82 -20.80 2.95
N SER A 30 -9.00 -21.24 2.49
CA SER A 30 -9.75 -20.57 1.40
C SER A 30 -10.20 -19.13 1.73
N LYS A 31 -10.25 -18.76 3.01
CA LYS A 31 -10.61 -17.41 3.47
C LYS A 31 -9.49 -16.39 3.31
N PHE A 32 -8.26 -16.85 3.03
CA PHE A 32 -7.14 -15.94 2.79
C PHE A 32 -7.38 -15.09 1.54
N ASN A 33 -7.28 -13.78 1.71
CA ASN A 33 -7.38 -12.82 0.62
C ASN A 33 -6.47 -11.62 0.86
N VAL A 34 -5.86 -11.10 -0.20
CA VAL A 34 -5.05 -9.88 -0.18
C VAL A 34 -5.59 -8.92 -1.23
N VAL A 35 -5.90 -7.72 -0.77
CA VAL A 35 -6.42 -6.63 -1.61
C VAL A 35 -5.54 -5.41 -1.44
N GLY A 36 -5.18 -4.76 -2.54
CA GLY A 36 -4.49 -3.48 -2.56
C GLY A 36 -5.38 -2.42 -3.22
N ALA A 37 -5.40 -1.22 -2.66
CA ALA A 37 -6.16 -0.10 -3.18
C ALA A 37 -5.38 1.21 -3.01
N VAL A 38 -5.55 2.12 -3.95
CA VAL A 38 -5.06 3.49 -3.80
C VAL A 38 -6.03 4.23 -2.88
N THR A 39 -5.51 4.79 -1.79
CA THR A 39 -6.31 5.51 -0.80
C THR A 39 -6.09 7.03 -0.84
N GLN A 40 -5.01 7.47 -1.50
CA GLN A 40 -4.72 8.88 -1.68
C GLN A 40 -3.96 9.12 -2.98
N LEU A 41 -4.33 10.16 -3.70
CA LEU A 41 -3.59 10.71 -4.84
C LEU A 41 -3.23 12.18 -4.56
N GLY A 42 -1.94 12.45 -4.42
CA GLY A 42 -1.46 13.77 -4.01
C GLY A 42 -2.13 14.24 -2.72
N LEU A 43 -2.89 15.33 -2.80
CA LEU A 43 -3.62 15.91 -1.65
C LEU A 43 -5.02 15.31 -1.44
N MET A 44 -5.49 14.45 -2.34
CA MET A 44 -6.87 13.94 -2.35
C MET A 44 -6.94 12.54 -1.76
N SER A 45 -7.43 12.41 -0.53
CA SER A 45 -7.71 11.12 0.11
C SER A 45 -9.11 10.60 -0.22
N CYS A 46 -9.28 9.29 -0.30
CA CYS A 46 -10.61 8.67 -0.34
C CYS A 46 -11.21 8.57 1.07
N ASP A 47 -12.53 8.45 1.12
CA ASP A 47 -13.22 8.13 2.36
C ASP A 47 -13.18 6.62 2.63
N LYS A 48 -12.36 6.22 3.59
CA LYS A 48 -12.19 4.80 3.97
C LYS A 48 -13.45 4.18 4.59
N SER A 49 -14.43 4.98 5.04
CA SER A 49 -15.71 4.48 5.53
C SER A 49 -16.57 3.90 4.41
N ASN A 50 -16.35 4.35 3.18
CA ASN A 50 -17.01 3.87 1.96
C ASN A 50 -16.25 2.75 1.24
N TRP A 51 -15.24 2.14 1.88
CA TRP A 51 -14.42 1.10 1.27
C TRP A 51 -15.23 -0.10 0.78
N LYS A 52 -15.08 -0.43 -0.50
CA LYS A 52 -15.66 -1.63 -1.11
C LYS A 52 -14.63 -2.29 -2.03
N ASP A 53 -14.23 -3.52 -1.71
CA ASP A 53 -13.27 -4.29 -2.52
C ASP A 53 -13.74 -4.44 -3.98
N SER A 54 -15.06 -4.58 -4.18
CA SER A 54 -15.66 -4.72 -5.51
C SER A 54 -15.51 -3.49 -6.40
N GLU A 55 -15.28 -2.31 -5.84
CA GLU A 55 -15.11 -1.07 -6.60
C GLU A 55 -13.67 -0.85 -7.08
N ILE A 56 -12.67 -1.46 -6.42
CA ILE A 56 -11.25 -1.24 -6.68
C ILE A 56 -10.90 -1.47 -8.16
N ARG A 57 -11.38 -2.57 -8.74
CA ARG A 57 -11.08 -2.93 -10.14
C ARG A 57 -12.04 -2.32 -11.17
N LYS A 58 -13.05 -1.56 -10.74
CA LYS A 58 -14.05 -0.96 -11.63
C LYS A 58 -13.69 0.45 -12.09
N ASN A 59 -12.61 1.01 -11.58
CA ASN A 59 -12.14 2.34 -11.94
C ASN A 59 -10.63 2.35 -12.21
N PRO A 60 -10.13 3.30 -13.03
CA PRO A 60 -8.74 3.32 -13.46
C PRO A 60 -7.75 3.68 -12.34
N PHE A 61 -8.25 4.16 -11.21
CA PHE A 61 -7.42 4.58 -10.07
C PHE A 61 -7.28 3.51 -8.99
N PHE A 62 -7.91 2.35 -9.15
CA PHE A 62 -8.00 1.33 -8.11
C PHE A 62 -8.47 1.88 -6.76
N CYS A 63 -9.39 2.86 -6.80
CA CYS A 63 -9.97 3.50 -5.64
C CYS A 63 -11.07 2.62 -5.04
N PRO A 64 -11.08 2.38 -3.71
CA PRO A 64 -12.12 1.59 -3.05
C PRO A 64 -13.43 2.36 -2.83
N ASP A 65 -13.38 3.70 -2.94
CA ASP A 65 -14.52 4.60 -2.78
C ASP A 65 -14.98 5.20 -4.12
N LYS A 66 -16.13 4.74 -4.59
CA LYS A 66 -16.72 5.21 -5.85
C LYS A 66 -16.93 6.73 -5.89
N LYS A 67 -17.22 7.37 -4.75
CA LYS A 67 -17.50 8.81 -4.68
C LYS A 67 -16.24 9.64 -4.97
N SER A 68 -15.09 9.16 -4.52
CA SER A 68 -13.81 9.84 -4.72
C SER A 68 -13.29 9.79 -6.16
N VAL A 69 -13.72 8.83 -6.96
CA VAL A 69 -13.19 8.60 -8.33
C VAL A 69 -13.30 9.86 -9.20
N LYS A 70 -14.47 10.51 -9.25
CA LYS A 70 -14.67 11.72 -10.06
C LYS A 70 -13.82 12.91 -9.59
N LEU A 71 -13.61 13.04 -8.29
CA LEU A 71 -12.77 14.09 -7.71
C LEU A 71 -11.31 13.87 -8.07
N TRP A 72 -10.85 12.62 -8.00
CA TRP A 72 -9.50 12.23 -8.38
C TRP A 72 -9.22 12.44 -9.87
N GLU A 73 -10.18 12.09 -10.71
CA GLU A 73 -10.06 12.34 -12.15
C GLU A 73 -9.86 13.83 -12.45
N LYS A 74 -10.70 14.69 -11.86
CA LYS A 74 -10.58 16.15 -12.01
C LYS A 74 -9.22 16.66 -11.49
N TYR A 75 -8.78 16.16 -10.34
CA TYR A 75 -7.50 16.52 -9.75
C TYR A 75 -6.32 16.12 -10.65
N LEU A 76 -6.30 14.89 -11.14
CA LEU A 76 -5.23 14.40 -12.01
C LEU A 76 -5.19 15.13 -13.36
N LEU A 77 -6.35 15.48 -13.92
CA LEU A 77 -6.41 16.31 -15.12
C LEU A 77 -5.80 17.71 -14.88
N ALA A 78 -6.03 18.30 -13.71
CA ALA A 78 -5.41 19.58 -13.34
C ALA A 78 -3.88 19.45 -13.17
N VAL A 79 -3.41 18.39 -12.48
CA VAL A 79 -1.99 18.09 -12.31
C VAL A 79 -1.31 17.89 -13.66
N ARG A 80 -1.93 17.12 -14.57
CA ARG A 80 -1.42 16.90 -15.93
C ARG A 80 -1.37 18.19 -16.73
N LYS A 81 -2.41 19.03 -16.66
CA LYS A 81 -2.45 20.33 -17.34
C LYS A 81 -1.33 21.26 -16.86
N ALA A 82 -0.98 21.17 -15.59
CA ALA A 82 0.14 21.92 -15.00
C ALA A 82 1.52 21.34 -15.38
N GLY A 83 1.60 20.27 -16.19
CA GLY A 83 2.85 19.61 -16.54
C GLY A 83 3.56 18.97 -15.35
N SER A 84 2.84 18.63 -14.29
CA SER A 84 3.34 18.09 -13.03
C SER A 84 2.91 16.63 -12.81
N SER A 85 3.33 16.06 -11.68
CA SER A 85 2.97 14.73 -11.23
C SER A 85 2.55 14.76 -9.76
N CYS A 86 1.91 13.70 -9.28
CA CYS A 86 1.58 13.55 -7.87
C CYS A 86 1.98 12.16 -7.36
N GLY A 87 2.23 12.07 -6.06
CA GLY A 87 2.43 10.80 -5.37
C GLY A 87 1.11 10.13 -5.03
N ALA A 88 1.21 8.94 -4.44
CA ALA A 88 0.06 8.16 -4.01
C ALA A 88 0.33 7.46 -2.68
N ILE A 89 -0.73 7.16 -1.93
CA ILE A 89 -0.71 6.20 -0.84
C ILE A 89 -1.54 4.99 -1.26
N ILE A 90 -0.95 3.82 -1.12
CA ILE A 90 -1.59 2.53 -1.39
C ILE A 90 -1.76 1.81 -0.06
N GLU A 91 -2.94 1.28 0.19
CA GLU A 91 -3.22 0.46 1.36
C GLU A 91 -3.45 -0.99 0.95
N LEU A 92 -2.81 -1.89 1.69
CA LEU A 92 -2.97 -3.33 1.57
C LEU A 92 -3.76 -3.86 2.76
N ARG A 93 -4.71 -4.74 2.47
CA ARG A 93 -5.47 -5.49 3.47
C ARG A 93 -5.35 -6.97 3.19
N ALA A 94 -4.83 -7.73 4.15
CA ALA A 94 -4.83 -9.18 4.10
C ALA A 94 -5.79 -9.72 5.15
N SER A 95 -6.72 -10.56 4.73
CA SER A 95 -7.75 -11.17 5.57
C SER A 95 -7.60 -12.69 5.60
N GLY A 96 -8.22 -13.34 6.59
CA GLY A 96 -8.13 -14.78 6.78
C GLY A 96 -6.76 -15.23 7.27
N ILE A 97 -6.05 -14.37 7.96
CA ILE A 97 -4.72 -14.65 8.52
C ILE A 97 -4.88 -15.41 9.85
N PRO A 98 -4.22 -16.57 10.03
CA PRO A 98 -4.18 -17.24 11.31
C PRO A 98 -3.34 -16.47 12.34
N VAL A 99 -3.59 -16.73 13.62
CA VAL A 99 -2.72 -16.27 14.71
C VAL A 99 -1.39 -17.02 14.65
N GLY A 100 -0.29 -16.33 14.95
CA GLY A 100 1.01 -16.97 15.19
C GLY A 100 1.97 -16.98 13.99
N LEU A 101 1.67 -16.27 12.90
CA LEU A 101 2.63 -16.08 11.79
C LEU A 101 3.64 -14.99 12.14
N GLY A 102 4.90 -15.24 11.80
CA GLY A 102 6.02 -14.36 12.11
C GLY A 102 6.84 -14.85 13.31
N ALA A 103 7.75 -14.02 13.78
CA ALA A 103 8.62 -14.32 14.92
C ALA A 103 8.86 -13.06 15.77
N PRO A 104 9.22 -13.18 17.06
CA PRO A 104 9.30 -12.02 17.95
C PRO A 104 10.59 -11.19 17.81
N ILE A 105 11.67 -11.76 17.28
CA ILE A 105 12.99 -11.12 17.22
C ILE A 105 13.48 -10.97 15.79
N TYR A 106 13.72 -12.09 15.10
CA TYR A 106 14.11 -12.14 13.70
C TYR A 106 12.91 -12.57 12.86
N SER A 107 12.82 -12.10 11.61
CA SER A 107 11.68 -12.38 10.71
C SER A 107 10.33 -11.98 11.34
N LYS A 108 10.31 -10.83 11.99
CA LYS A 108 9.06 -10.22 12.43
C LYS A 108 8.19 -9.96 11.20
N LEU A 109 6.92 -10.30 11.29
CA LEU A 109 6.00 -10.19 10.16
C LEU A 109 5.87 -8.76 9.63
N ASP A 110 5.86 -7.76 10.51
CA ASP A 110 5.86 -6.34 10.16
C ASP A 110 7.14 -5.93 9.42
N THR A 111 8.30 -6.42 9.87
CA THR A 111 9.59 -6.15 9.23
C THR A 111 9.66 -6.75 7.83
N ASP A 112 9.24 -8.00 7.66
CA ASP A 112 9.27 -8.69 6.37
C ASP A 112 8.30 -8.03 5.37
N ILE A 113 7.10 -7.65 5.82
CA ILE A 113 6.13 -6.91 5.00
C ILE A 113 6.71 -5.54 4.61
N ALA A 114 7.28 -4.80 5.57
CA ALA A 114 7.85 -3.49 5.30
C ALA A 114 9.03 -3.57 4.32
N ALA A 115 9.92 -4.56 4.47
CA ALA A 115 11.03 -4.79 3.56
C ALA A 115 10.54 -5.13 2.14
N ALA A 116 9.55 -6.01 2.01
CA ALA A 116 8.95 -6.37 0.73
C ALA A 116 8.30 -5.16 0.04
N LEU A 117 7.54 -4.35 0.77
CA LEU A 117 6.91 -3.14 0.24
C LEU A 117 7.92 -2.07 -0.13
N MET A 118 8.95 -1.86 0.71
CA MET A 118 10.02 -0.89 0.44
C MET A 118 10.87 -1.28 -0.77
N SER A 119 10.93 -2.57 -1.13
CA SER A 119 11.63 -3.04 -2.33
C SER A 119 10.94 -2.65 -3.64
N ILE A 120 9.70 -2.16 -3.58
CA ILE A 120 8.97 -1.68 -4.77
C ILE A 120 9.54 -0.32 -5.18
N ASN A 121 9.83 -0.15 -6.46
CA ASN A 121 10.37 1.10 -6.99
C ASN A 121 9.48 2.30 -6.65
N ALA A 122 10.10 3.43 -6.35
CA ALA A 122 9.45 4.69 -5.96
C ALA A 122 8.72 4.68 -4.60
N VAL A 123 8.70 3.59 -3.86
CA VAL A 123 8.21 3.58 -2.48
C VAL A 123 9.21 4.31 -1.58
N LYS A 124 8.69 5.18 -0.69
CA LYS A 124 9.49 6.05 0.20
C LYS A 124 9.09 5.97 1.66
N GLY A 125 8.05 5.24 1.98
CA GLY A 125 7.61 5.04 3.35
C GLY A 125 6.61 3.90 3.44
N VAL A 126 6.65 3.16 4.53
CA VAL A 126 5.73 2.05 4.84
C VAL A 126 5.18 2.25 6.24
N ASN A 127 3.88 2.03 6.40
CA ASN A 127 3.20 2.02 7.69
C ASN A 127 2.52 0.66 7.89
N ILE A 128 2.54 0.17 9.11
CA ILE A 128 1.77 -0.99 9.58
C ILE A 128 0.72 -0.48 10.56
N GLY A 129 -0.54 -0.84 10.37
CA GLY A 129 -1.63 -0.35 11.21
C GLY A 129 -1.75 1.18 11.22
N ALA A 130 -1.78 1.78 12.40
CA ALA A 130 -1.79 3.24 12.59
C ALA A 130 -0.52 3.91 12.05
N GLY A 131 0.60 3.17 11.90
CA GLY A 131 1.84 3.67 11.34
C GLY A 131 2.35 4.89 12.09
N MET A 132 2.73 5.96 11.37
CA MET A 132 3.24 7.20 11.96
C MET A 132 2.22 7.89 12.87
N ASN A 133 0.91 7.67 12.64
CA ASN A 133 -0.12 8.24 13.50
C ASN A 133 -0.10 7.68 14.93
N ALA A 134 0.49 6.52 15.15
CA ALA A 134 0.64 5.93 16.48
C ALA A 134 1.39 6.87 17.46
N ALA A 135 2.28 7.74 16.93
CA ALA A 135 3.00 8.72 17.75
C ALA A 135 2.10 9.83 18.36
N PHE A 136 0.89 10.00 17.83
CA PHE A 136 -0.07 11.01 18.29
C PHE A 136 -1.19 10.42 19.15
N LEU A 137 -1.26 9.08 19.27
CA LEU A 137 -2.26 8.38 20.06
C LEU A 137 -1.81 8.26 21.52
N SER A 138 -2.75 8.34 22.45
CA SER A 138 -2.52 7.90 23.82
C SER A 138 -2.39 6.37 23.89
N GLY A 139 -1.88 5.83 25.01
CA GLY A 139 -1.77 4.39 25.19
C GLY A 139 -3.13 3.68 25.08
N GLU A 140 -4.19 4.30 25.60
CA GLU A 140 -5.56 3.80 25.55
C GLU A 140 -6.09 3.79 24.10
N GLU A 141 -5.87 4.87 23.35
CA GLU A 141 -6.31 4.99 21.95
C GLU A 141 -5.55 4.04 21.03
N ASN A 142 -4.28 3.79 21.30
CA ASN A 142 -3.45 2.85 20.53
C ASN A 142 -3.71 1.39 20.90
N SER A 143 -4.34 1.13 22.04
CA SER A 143 -4.63 -0.23 22.50
C SER A 143 -5.79 -0.84 21.72
N ASP A 144 -5.55 -2.00 21.10
CA ASP A 144 -6.60 -2.79 20.46
C ASP A 144 -7.37 -3.61 21.49
N GLU A 145 -8.43 -3.03 22.05
CA GLU A 145 -9.25 -3.71 23.05
C GLU A 145 -9.84 -5.02 22.55
N MET A 146 -9.75 -6.04 23.38
CA MET A 146 -10.27 -7.36 23.10
C MET A 146 -11.50 -7.67 23.94
N SER A 147 -12.45 -8.38 23.36
CA SER A 147 -13.62 -8.91 24.05
C SER A 147 -13.77 -10.42 23.78
N LYS A 148 -14.27 -11.14 24.77
CA LYS A 148 -14.59 -12.54 24.61
C LYS A 148 -15.87 -12.69 23.80
N GLY A 149 -15.76 -13.22 22.58
CA GLY A 149 -16.91 -13.63 21.78
C GLY A 149 -17.25 -15.09 22.03
N SER A 150 -18.29 -15.63 21.39
CA SER A 150 -18.65 -17.04 21.42
C SER A 150 -17.55 -17.92 20.79
N GLY A 151 -16.54 -18.29 21.59
CA GLY A 151 -15.41 -19.14 21.19
C GLY A 151 -14.28 -18.46 20.42
N LYS A 152 -14.34 -17.12 20.20
CA LYS A 152 -13.30 -16.36 19.49
C LYS A 152 -13.06 -15.01 20.17
N VAL A 153 -11.81 -14.56 20.14
CA VAL A 153 -11.45 -13.18 20.52
C VAL A 153 -11.98 -12.23 19.46
N LYS A 154 -12.65 -11.17 19.88
CA LYS A 154 -13.06 -10.05 19.03
C LYS A 154 -12.28 -8.82 19.42
N PHE A 155 -11.69 -8.15 18.46
CA PHE A 155 -11.03 -6.86 18.62
C PHE A 155 -12.00 -5.75 18.27
N LYS A 156 -11.96 -4.63 19.00
CA LYS A 156 -12.77 -3.44 18.70
C LYS A 156 -12.11 -2.54 17.68
N THR A 157 -10.78 -2.50 17.69
CA THR A 157 -9.94 -1.67 16.80
C THR A 157 -8.84 -2.52 16.18
N ASN A 158 -8.03 -1.95 15.30
CA ASN A 158 -6.90 -2.62 14.67
C ASN A 158 -5.76 -1.60 14.44
N GLN A 159 -5.37 -0.89 15.50
CA GLN A 159 -4.30 0.09 15.45
C GLN A 159 -2.93 -0.56 15.18
N ALA A 160 -2.73 -1.76 15.72
CA ALA A 160 -1.52 -2.55 15.48
C ALA A 160 -1.44 -3.14 14.05
N GLY A 161 -2.51 -3.00 13.25
CA GLY A 161 -2.53 -3.52 11.89
C GLY A 161 -2.47 -5.04 11.78
N GLY A 162 -3.00 -5.77 12.78
CA GLY A 162 -3.04 -7.23 12.81
C GLY A 162 -1.74 -7.90 13.24
N ILE A 163 -0.74 -7.14 13.67
CA ILE A 163 0.58 -7.65 14.07
C ILE A 163 0.94 -7.10 15.44
N LEU A 164 1.21 -7.98 16.40
CA LEU A 164 1.64 -7.65 17.75
C LEU A 164 2.95 -8.36 18.06
N GLY A 165 3.97 -7.61 18.45
CA GLY A 165 5.29 -8.17 18.75
C GLY A 165 5.94 -8.90 17.56
N GLY A 166 5.60 -8.54 16.32
CA GLY A 166 6.10 -9.20 15.11
C GLY A 166 5.32 -10.45 14.71
N ILE A 167 4.20 -10.75 15.37
CA ILE A 167 3.41 -11.98 15.18
C ILE A 167 1.96 -11.60 14.84
N SER A 168 1.35 -12.32 13.91
CA SER A 168 -0.06 -12.08 13.53
C SER A 168 -1.03 -12.36 14.67
N SER A 169 -1.95 -11.42 14.91
CA SER A 169 -2.97 -11.51 15.97
C SER A 169 -4.25 -12.23 15.53
N GLY A 170 -4.37 -12.61 14.25
CA GLY A 170 -5.60 -13.15 13.67
C GLY A 170 -6.57 -12.08 13.16
N GLN A 171 -6.26 -10.79 13.36
CA GLN A 171 -6.94 -9.69 12.71
C GLN A 171 -6.49 -9.55 11.24
N ASN A 172 -7.19 -8.71 10.48
CA ASN A 172 -6.71 -8.35 9.16
C ASN A 172 -5.36 -7.62 9.29
N ILE A 173 -4.39 -8.03 8.49
CA ILE A 173 -3.16 -7.25 8.36
C ILE A 173 -3.46 -6.03 7.50
N VAL A 174 -3.11 -4.86 8.02
CA VAL A 174 -3.26 -3.58 7.34
C VAL A 174 -1.90 -2.92 7.24
N ALA A 175 -1.45 -2.69 6.01
CA ALA A 175 -0.22 -1.96 5.72
C ALA A 175 -0.50 -0.90 4.67
N SER A 176 0.21 0.21 4.71
CA SER A 176 0.15 1.23 3.67
C SER A 176 1.54 1.73 3.31
N PHE A 177 1.69 2.19 2.08
CA PHE A 177 2.97 2.71 1.63
C PHE A 177 2.79 3.91 0.70
N ALA A 178 3.77 4.81 0.76
CA ALA A 178 3.80 6.03 -0.02
C ALA A 178 4.69 5.85 -1.25
N VAL A 179 4.13 6.16 -2.41
CA VAL A 179 4.84 6.20 -3.70
C VAL A 179 5.14 7.65 -4.05
N LYS A 180 6.42 7.98 -4.29
CA LYS A 180 6.81 9.35 -4.69
C LYS A 180 6.20 9.73 -6.05
N PRO A 181 5.97 11.03 -6.31
CA PRO A 181 5.66 11.51 -7.65
C PRO A 181 6.78 11.15 -8.62
N THR A 182 6.45 10.94 -9.90
CA THR A 182 7.49 10.82 -10.91
C THR A 182 8.25 12.14 -11.05
N SER A 183 9.56 12.04 -11.24
CA SER A 183 10.43 13.22 -11.46
C SER A 183 10.40 13.73 -12.89
N SER A 184 9.97 12.91 -13.85
CA SER A 184 9.79 13.29 -15.25
C SER A 184 8.56 14.17 -15.41
N ILE A 185 8.77 15.48 -15.32
CA ILE A 185 7.73 16.52 -15.44
C ILE A 185 8.12 17.53 -16.51
N LEU A 186 7.13 18.22 -17.09
CA LEU A 186 7.35 19.23 -18.10
C LEU A 186 7.89 20.56 -17.55
N THR A 187 7.80 20.76 -16.24
CA THR A 187 8.30 21.95 -15.57
C THR A 187 9.82 21.88 -15.41
N SER A 188 10.52 22.88 -15.92
CA SER A 188 11.99 22.99 -15.81
C SER A 188 12.45 22.96 -14.35
N ARG A 189 13.55 22.25 -14.10
CA ARG A 189 14.20 22.16 -12.79
C ARG A 189 15.70 22.40 -12.94
N ASN A 190 16.31 22.98 -11.92
CA ASN A 190 17.75 23.10 -11.87
C ASN A 190 18.38 21.74 -11.65
N THR A 191 19.23 21.33 -12.57
CA THR A 191 20.00 20.09 -12.51
C THR A 191 21.49 20.41 -12.73
N ILE A 192 22.33 19.40 -12.55
CA ILE A 192 23.78 19.53 -12.85
C ILE A 192 24.00 19.72 -14.37
N CYS A 193 23.11 19.15 -15.20
CA CYS A 193 23.13 19.33 -16.64
C CYS A 193 21.99 20.26 -17.06
N LEU A 194 22.34 21.45 -17.57
CA LEU A 194 21.37 22.46 -18.03
C LEU A 194 20.49 22.01 -19.21
N LEU A 195 20.83 20.90 -19.85
CA LEU A 195 20.13 20.36 -21.01
C LEU A 195 19.03 19.33 -20.64
N TYR A 196 18.96 18.87 -19.38
CA TYR A 196 18.01 17.86 -18.95
C TYR A 196 16.93 18.45 -18.04
N THR A 197 15.69 18.29 -18.44
CA THR A 197 14.50 18.65 -17.66
C THR A 197 13.87 17.46 -16.95
N SER A 198 14.36 16.22 -17.22
CA SER A 198 13.84 14.96 -16.71
C SER A 198 14.92 14.12 -16.02
N ASP A 199 14.51 13.15 -15.22
CA ASP A 199 15.40 12.18 -14.60
C ASP A 199 16.03 11.29 -15.69
N ALA A 200 17.34 11.08 -15.62
CA ALA A 200 18.10 10.27 -16.59
C ALA A 200 17.56 8.84 -16.75
N ALA A 201 16.83 8.31 -15.75
CA ALA A 201 16.17 7.01 -15.84
C ALA A 201 14.98 7.00 -16.81
N ASP A 202 14.34 8.16 -17.03
CA ASP A 202 13.16 8.29 -17.89
C ASP A 202 13.50 8.70 -19.33
N ASP A 203 14.71 9.25 -19.55
CA ASP A 203 15.19 9.62 -20.88
C ASP A 203 15.58 8.44 -21.79
N LEU A 204 15.77 7.25 -21.19
CA LEU A 204 16.09 6.03 -21.93
C LEU A 204 14.86 5.39 -22.59
N GLY A 205 13.70 5.99 -22.49
CA GLY A 205 12.41 5.51 -23.01
C GLY A 205 11.80 6.36 -24.14
N ARG A 206 12.53 7.33 -24.71
CA ARG A 206 12.12 8.11 -25.88
C ARG A 206 12.92 7.77 -27.12
#